data_394480039653751cc546decefcc17309
#
_entry.id   394480039653751cc546decefcc17309
#
_cell.length_a   1.000
_cell.length_b   1.000
_cell.length_c   1.000
_cell.angle_alpha   90.00
_cell.angle_beta   90.00
_cell.angle_gamma   90.00
#
_symmetry.space_group_name_H-M   'P 1'
#
loop_
_entity.id
_entity.type
_entity.pdbx_description
1 polymer ?
#
loop_
_entity_poly.entity_id
_entity_poly.type
_entity_poly.pdbx_seq_one_letter_code
_entity_poly.pdbx_strand_id
1 'polypeptide(L)'
;MTFFTHYTNLALIAILLVSGGLLAWPALRRGRGGLSAAEATQLINRRNAVVIDLRAASDFAAGHLPSARQIAAGEIGAKIAQVAKNKSTPVLLVCQNGQQSQKAAREVEAAGYAEVHVLEGGVAAWQQAGMPVVKQGVAK
;
A
#
# COMPACT_ATOMS: atom_id res chain seq x y z
N MET A 1 -17.43 -8.78 50.86
CA MET A 1 -17.75 -7.73 49.85
C MET A 1 -16.62 -7.43 48.85
N THR A 2 -15.42 -7.91 49.07
CA THR A 2 -14.27 -7.68 48.18
C THR A 2 -14.25 -8.55 46.90
N PHE A 3 -14.95 -9.68 46.89
CA PHE A 3 -15.03 -10.59 45.75
C PHE A 3 -15.79 -10.00 44.55
N PHE A 4 -16.88 -9.28 44.78
CA PHE A 4 -17.69 -8.68 43.72
C PHE A 4 -16.97 -7.56 42.98
N THR A 5 -16.12 -6.80 43.69
CA THR A 5 -15.34 -5.71 43.10
C THR A 5 -14.25 -6.22 42.14
N HIS A 6 -13.66 -7.37 42.44
CA HIS A 6 -12.64 -7.97 41.58
C HIS A 6 -13.23 -8.54 40.28
N TYR A 7 -14.38 -9.18 40.33
CA TYR A 7 -15.05 -9.73 39.16
C TYR A 7 -15.62 -8.63 38.23
N THR A 8 -16.16 -7.55 38.77
CA THR A 8 -16.62 -6.42 37.98
C THR A 8 -15.48 -5.71 37.30
N ASN A 9 -14.34 -5.54 37.94
CA ASN A 9 -13.15 -4.94 37.36
C ASN A 9 -12.55 -5.83 36.24
N LEU A 10 -12.50 -7.14 36.45
CA LEU A 10 -12.04 -8.09 35.43
C LEU A 10 -12.97 -8.11 34.22
N ALA A 11 -14.28 -8.06 34.43
CA ALA A 11 -15.26 -7.98 33.35
C ALA A 11 -15.11 -6.69 32.56
N LEU A 12 -14.92 -5.54 33.21
CA LEU A 12 -14.70 -4.25 32.57
C LEU A 12 -13.40 -4.22 31.76
N ILE A 13 -12.33 -4.78 32.31
CA ILE A 13 -11.03 -4.91 31.60
C ILE A 13 -11.18 -5.82 30.38
N ALA A 14 -11.89 -6.94 30.49
CA ALA A 14 -12.15 -7.84 29.36
C ALA A 14 -12.96 -7.15 28.26
N ILE A 15 -13.99 -6.37 28.60
CA ILE A 15 -14.79 -5.60 27.65
C ILE A 15 -13.93 -4.54 26.96
N LEU A 16 -13.06 -3.85 27.71
CA LEU A 16 -12.14 -2.85 27.16
C LEU A 16 -11.14 -3.47 26.18
N LEU A 17 -10.58 -4.63 26.52
CA LEU A 17 -9.63 -5.34 25.64
C LEU A 17 -10.30 -5.87 24.38
N VAL A 18 -11.52 -6.39 24.48
CA VAL A 18 -12.28 -6.89 23.33
C VAL A 18 -12.72 -5.75 22.41
N SER A 19 -13.24 -4.67 22.99
CA SER A 19 -13.67 -3.50 22.19
C SER A 19 -12.49 -2.76 21.58
N GLY A 20 -11.40 -2.58 22.30
CA GLY A 20 -10.15 -2.01 21.80
C GLY A 20 -9.51 -2.89 20.71
N GLY A 21 -9.51 -4.21 20.90
CA GLY A 21 -9.04 -5.17 19.92
C GLY A 21 -9.87 -5.17 18.63
N LEU A 22 -11.19 -5.09 18.73
CA LEU A 22 -12.09 -4.99 17.57
C LEU A 22 -11.89 -3.70 16.77
N LEU A 23 -11.63 -2.59 17.43
CA LEU A 23 -11.36 -1.30 16.77
C LEU A 23 -9.96 -1.22 16.17
N ALA A 24 -8.98 -1.84 16.82
CA ALA A 24 -7.59 -1.87 16.34
C ALA A 24 -7.34 -2.95 15.28
N TRP A 25 -8.17 -3.98 15.20
CA TRP A 25 -8.03 -5.10 14.28
C TRP A 25 -7.92 -4.71 12.80
N PRO A 26 -8.79 -3.82 12.26
CA PRO A 26 -8.64 -3.35 10.89
C PRO A 26 -7.38 -2.50 10.69
N ALA A 27 -6.95 -1.74 11.69
CA ALA A 27 -5.72 -0.96 11.60
C ALA A 27 -4.46 -1.83 11.58
N LEU A 28 -4.45 -2.91 12.36
CA LEU A 28 -3.35 -3.89 12.36
C LEU A 28 -3.30 -4.74 11.09
N ARG A 29 -4.45 -5.01 10.47
CA ARG A 29 -4.51 -5.73 9.18
C ARG A 29 -4.12 -4.87 8.00
N ARG A 30 -4.35 -3.55 8.04
CA ARG A 30 -3.95 -2.62 6.99
C ARG A 30 -2.43 -2.57 6.76
N GLY A 31 -1.63 -2.96 7.74
CA GLY A 31 -0.17 -2.97 7.61
C GLY A 31 0.44 -4.20 6.92
N ARG A 32 -0.35 -5.23 6.61
CA ARG A 32 0.20 -6.51 6.11
C ARG A 32 -0.26 -6.96 4.73
N GLY A 33 -1.32 -6.41 4.20
CA GLY A 33 -1.95 -6.89 2.96
C GLY A 33 -1.88 -5.94 1.78
N GLY A 34 -1.58 -4.67 2.00
CA GLY A 34 -1.64 -3.65 0.95
C GLY A 34 -3.06 -3.14 0.68
N LEU A 35 -3.19 -2.32 -0.35
CA LEU A 35 -4.46 -1.76 -0.79
C LEU A 35 -5.08 -2.63 -1.88
N SER A 36 -6.40 -2.79 -1.85
CA SER A 36 -7.15 -3.34 -2.97
C SER A 36 -7.11 -2.41 -4.18
N ALA A 37 -7.48 -2.92 -5.36
CA ALA A 37 -7.57 -2.09 -6.57
C ALA A 37 -8.51 -0.90 -6.39
N ALA A 38 -9.64 -1.07 -5.70
CA ALA A 38 -10.58 0.02 -5.42
C ALA A 38 -10.00 1.07 -4.48
N GLU A 39 -9.36 0.65 -3.40
CA GLU A 39 -8.70 1.56 -2.45
C GLU A 39 -7.53 2.30 -3.10
N ALA A 40 -6.74 1.62 -3.92
CA ALA A 40 -5.65 2.22 -4.69
C ALA A 40 -6.17 3.28 -5.66
N THR A 41 -7.26 3.01 -6.36
CA THR A 41 -7.91 3.97 -7.25
C THR A 41 -8.35 5.23 -6.50
N GLN A 42 -8.94 5.07 -5.33
CA GLN A 42 -9.33 6.22 -4.50
C GLN A 42 -8.12 7.03 -4.04
N LEU A 43 -7.04 6.37 -3.65
CA LEU A 43 -5.80 7.03 -3.24
C LEU A 43 -5.21 7.86 -4.38
N ILE A 44 -5.14 7.29 -5.59
CA ILE A 44 -4.65 7.97 -6.79
C ILE A 44 -5.52 9.17 -7.14
N ASN A 45 -6.84 8.99 -7.18
CA ASN A 45 -7.77 10.02 -7.65
C ASN A 45 -7.99 11.15 -6.64
N ARG A 46 -8.02 10.84 -5.35
CA ARG A 46 -8.33 11.83 -4.30
C ARG A 46 -7.10 12.48 -3.71
N ARG A 47 -5.97 11.81 -3.70
CA ARG A 47 -4.76 12.28 -3.02
C ARG A 47 -3.55 12.39 -3.94
N ASN A 48 -3.73 12.21 -5.23
CA ASN A 48 -2.68 12.30 -6.25
C ASN A 48 -1.45 11.43 -5.92
N ALA A 49 -1.68 10.21 -5.47
CA ALA A 49 -0.61 9.28 -5.15
C ALA A 49 0.30 9.04 -6.36
N VAL A 50 1.59 8.97 -6.12
CA VAL A 50 2.57 8.59 -7.13
C VAL A 50 2.59 7.09 -7.24
N VAL A 51 2.32 6.56 -8.42
CA VAL A 51 2.33 5.12 -8.71
C VAL A 51 3.69 4.73 -9.28
N ILE A 52 4.35 3.77 -8.64
CA ILE A 52 5.65 3.27 -9.07
C ILE A 52 5.54 1.78 -9.34
N ASP A 53 5.87 1.40 -10.57
CA ASP A 53 5.92 0.01 -11.02
C ASP A 53 7.35 -0.52 -10.88
N LEU A 54 7.49 -1.56 -10.08
CA LEU A 54 8.79 -2.16 -9.74
C LEU A 54 9.20 -3.30 -10.68
N ARG A 55 8.38 -3.60 -11.68
CA ARG A 55 8.66 -4.67 -12.64
C ARG A 55 9.75 -4.26 -13.63
N ALA A 56 10.22 -5.24 -14.40
CA ALA A 56 11.13 -4.99 -15.50
C ALA A 56 10.50 -4.08 -16.56
N ALA A 57 11.33 -3.35 -17.30
CA ALA A 57 10.86 -2.42 -18.33
C ALA A 57 10.00 -3.09 -19.42
N SER A 58 10.30 -4.34 -19.77
CA SER A 58 9.50 -5.13 -20.71
C SER A 58 8.08 -5.41 -20.21
N ASP A 59 7.94 -5.77 -18.94
CA ASP A 59 6.63 -6.01 -18.32
C ASP A 59 5.83 -4.70 -18.19
N PHE A 60 6.50 -3.62 -17.83
CA PHE A 60 5.91 -2.30 -17.77
C PHE A 60 5.39 -1.85 -19.14
N ALA A 61 6.16 -2.05 -20.20
CA ALA A 61 5.78 -1.71 -21.56
C ALA A 61 4.58 -2.52 -22.06
N ALA A 62 4.46 -3.78 -21.64
CA ALA A 62 3.36 -4.66 -22.02
C ALA A 62 2.01 -4.27 -21.40
N GLY A 63 2.03 -3.59 -20.27
CA GLY A 63 0.82 -3.08 -19.61
C GLY A 63 1.11 -2.66 -18.18
N HIS A 64 0.71 -1.46 -17.83
CA HIS A 64 0.90 -0.89 -16.49
C HIS A 64 -0.29 -0.03 -16.06
N LEU A 65 -0.37 0.30 -14.79
CA LEU A 65 -1.40 1.21 -14.29
C LEU A 65 -1.25 2.59 -14.94
N PRO A 66 -2.37 3.30 -15.24
CA PRO A 66 -2.31 4.65 -15.76
C PRO A 66 -1.46 5.57 -14.86
N SER A 67 -0.62 6.37 -15.48
CA SER A 67 0.31 7.31 -14.81
C SER A 67 1.42 6.66 -13.97
N ALA A 68 1.57 5.33 -14.00
CA ALA A 68 2.65 4.65 -13.31
C ALA A 68 4.02 5.00 -13.91
N ARG A 69 5.01 5.11 -13.02
CA ARG A 69 6.41 5.30 -13.38
C ARG A 69 7.19 4.02 -13.11
N GLN A 70 8.02 3.61 -14.05
CA GLN A 70 8.84 2.41 -13.90
C GLN A 70 10.14 2.76 -13.15
N ILE A 71 10.37 2.06 -12.06
CA ILE A 71 11.66 2.04 -11.34
C ILE A 71 11.91 0.60 -10.93
N ALA A 72 13.04 0.03 -11.32
CA ALA A 72 13.41 -1.31 -10.92
C ALA A 72 13.50 -1.43 -9.39
N ALA A 73 13.08 -2.56 -8.83
CA ALA A 73 13.02 -2.75 -7.38
C ALA A 73 14.36 -2.49 -6.67
N GLY A 74 15.48 -2.85 -7.30
CA GLY A 74 16.81 -2.61 -6.74
C GLY A 74 17.28 -1.15 -6.80
N GLU A 75 16.59 -0.30 -7.54
CA GLU A 75 16.94 1.12 -7.75
C GLU A 75 16.01 2.10 -7.04
N ILE A 76 14.97 1.60 -6.37
CA ILE A 76 13.92 2.45 -5.79
C ILE A 76 14.47 3.47 -4.79
N GLY A 77 15.37 3.08 -3.93
CA GLY A 77 15.96 3.97 -2.93
C GLY A 77 16.74 5.13 -3.53
N ALA A 78 17.37 4.92 -4.68
CA ALA A 78 18.16 5.95 -5.36
C ALA A 78 17.31 6.86 -6.25
N LYS A 79 16.23 6.33 -6.84
CA LYS A 79 15.45 7.03 -7.88
C LYS A 79 14.13 7.61 -7.40
N ILE A 80 13.63 7.20 -6.24
CA ILE A 80 12.32 7.64 -5.74
C ILE A 80 12.20 9.18 -5.64
N ALA A 81 13.25 9.86 -5.24
CA ALA A 81 13.27 11.31 -5.09
C ALA A 81 13.12 12.06 -6.43
N GLN A 82 13.47 11.44 -7.53
CA GLN A 82 13.30 12.01 -8.87
C GLN A 82 11.84 11.99 -9.33
N VAL A 83 11.07 11.02 -8.88
CA VAL A 83 9.68 10.78 -9.26
C VAL A 83 8.71 11.40 -8.25
N ALA A 84 8.99 11.23 -6.97
CA ALA A 84 8.18 11.77 -5.88
C ALA A 84 9.05 12.75 -5.06
N LYS A 85 9.11 14.00 -5.51
CA LYS A 85 9.94 15.05 -4.89
C LYS A 85 9.44 15.44 -3.51
N ASN A 86 8.14 15.39 -3.28
CA ASN A 86 7.54 15.73 -1.99
C ASN A 86 7.34 14.45 -1.16
N LYS A 87 8.02 14.37 -0.02
CA LYS A 87 7.97 13.21 0.88
C LYS A 87 6.63 13.04 1.62
N SER A 88 5.77 14.03 1.59
CA SER A 88 4.39 13.92 2.11
C SER A 88 3.38 13.41 1.09
N THR A 89 3.75 13.31 -0.18
CA THR A 89 2.91 12.70 -1.22
C THR A 89 2.78 11.20 -0.99
N PRO A 90 1.56 10.63 -1.02
CA PRO A 90 1.38 9.18 -0.95
C PRO A 90 2.07 8.48 -2.11
N VAL A 91 2.73 7.38 -1.83
CA VAL A 91 3.41 6.53 -2.81
C VAL A 91 2.72 5.17 -2.85
N LEU A 92 2.34 4.73 -4.04
CA LEU A 92 1.79 3.40 -4.27
C LEU A 92 2.79 2.57 -5.06
N LEU A 93 3.27 1.49 -4.48
CA LEU A 93 4.21 0.57 -5.10
C LEU A 93 3.46 -0.60 -5.72
N VAL A 94 3.81 -0.94 -6.94
CA VAL A 94 3.17 -1.99 -7.74
C VAL A 94 4.23 -2.96 -8.26
N CYS A 95 3.98 -4.25 -8.12
CA CYS A 95 4.77 -5.30 -8.76
C CYS A 95 3.84 -6.34 -9.36
N GLN A 96 4.36 -7.48 -9.83
CA GLN A 96 3.51 -8.49 -10.46
C GLN A 96 2.54 -9.14 -9.48
N ASN A 97 3.00 -9.47 -8.27
CA ASN A 97 2.21 -10.22 -7.28
C ASN A 97 2.21 -9.61 -5.86
N GLY A 98 2.86 -8.47 -5.64
CA GLY A 98 2.91 -7.78 -4.36
C GLY A 98 4.10 -8.08 -3.46
N GLN A 99 4.91 -9.10 -3.73
CA GLN A 99 6.04 -9.49 -2.86
C GLN A 99 7.21 -8.50 -2.90
N GLN A 100 7.62 -8.09 -4.09
CA GLN A 100 8.70 -7.11 -4.26
C GLN A 100 8.33 -5.73 -3.71
N SER A 101 7.07 -5.37 -3.82
CA SER A 101 6.56 -4.09 -3.33
C SER A 101 6.67 -3.94 -1.82
N GLN A 102 6.49 -5.02 -1.07
CA GLN A 102 6.63 -4.98 0.39
C GLN A 102 8.06 -4.69 0.85
N LYS A 103 9.03 -5.28 0.17
CA LYS A 103 10.45 -4.99 0.44
C LYS A 103 10.80 -3.55 0.06
N ALA A 104 10.38 -3.12 -1.12
CA ALA A 104 10.61 -1.77 -1.60
C ALA A 104 9.93 -0.72 -0.73
N ALA A 105 8.76 -1.00 -0.15
CA ALA A 105 8.07 -0.11 0.77
C ALA A 105 8.93 0.26 1.97
N ARG A 106 9.66 -0.69 2.53
CA ARG A 106 10.58 -0.43 3.64
C ARG A 106 11.72 0.49 3.25
N GLU A 107 12.25 0.35 2.04
CA GLU A 107 13.31 1.22 1.52
C GLU A 107 12.80 2.65 1.30
N VAL A 108 11.58 2.81 0.79
CA VAL A 108 10.95 4.11 0.56
C VAL A 108 10.62 4.80 1.89
N GLU A 109 10.10 4.06 2.86
CA GLU A 109 9.87 4.57 4.21
C GLU A 109 11.18 5.02 4.87
N ALA A 110 12.24 4.23 4.74
CA ALA A 110 13.58 4.58 5.24
C ALA A 110 14.14 5.84 4.58
N ALA A 111 13.75 6.13 3.34
CA ALA A 111 14.11 7.36 2.63
C ALA A 111 13.35 8.61 3.12
N GLY A 112 12.40 8.45 4.05
CA GLY A 112 11.69 9.54 4.70
C GLY A 112 10.28 9.84 4.17
N TYR A 113 9.73 8.98 3.32
CA TYR A 113 8.35 9.12 2.83
C TYR A 113 7.34 8.76 3.91
N ALA A 114 6.42 9.69 4.19
CA ALA A 114 5.47 9.56 5.29
C ALA A 114 4.37 8.53 5.04
N GLU A 115 3.99 8.34 3.80
CA GLU A 115 2.89 7.46 3.42
C GLU A 115 3.27 6.59 2.21
N VAL A 116 3.46 5.29 2.47
CA VAL A 116 3.82 4.31 1.46
C VAL A 116 2.81 3.17 1.50
N HIS A 117 2.23 2.86 0.36
CA HIS A 117 1.26 1.79 0.19
C HIS A 117 1.75 0.79 -0.86
N VAL A 118 1.26 -0.42 -0.76
CA VAL A 118 1.52 -1.51 -1.69
C VAL A 118 0.20 -1.94 -2.31
N LEU A 119 0.16 -2.17 -3.61
CA LEU A 119 -1.02 -2.74 -4.28
C LEU A 119 -1.07 -4.25 -3.99
N GLU A 120 -2.10 -4.68 -3.28
CA GLU A 120 -2.30 -6.08 -2.93
C GLU A 120 -2.48 -6.92 -4.20
N GLY A 121 -1.71 -8.00 -4.31
CA GLY A 121 -1.72 -8.87 -5.47
C GLY A 121 -1.12 -8.25 -6.75
N GLY A 122 -0.61 -7.03 -6.68
CA GLY A 122 0.07 -6.36 -7.80
C GLY A 122 -0.77 -6.15 -9.05
N VAL A 123 -0.12 -6.09 -10.19
CA VAL A 123 -0.78 -5.88 -11.49
C VAL A 123 -1.75 -7.02 -11.83
N ALA A 124 -1.45 -8.24 -11.42
CA ALA A 124 -2.34 -9.39 -11.65
C ALA A 124 -3.72 -9.16 -11.01
N ALA A 125 -3.76 -8.73 -9.74
CA ALA A 125 -5.01 -8.43 -9.04
C ALA A 125 -5.72 -7.20 -9.61
N TRP A 126 -4.98 -6.21 -10.06
CA TRP A 126 -5.51 -5.03 -10.75
C TRP A 126 -6.27 -5.41 -12.02
N GLN A 127 -5.69 -6.26 -12.85
CA GLN A 127 -6.31 -6.76 -14.07
C GLN A 127 -7.51 -7.66 -13.77
N GLN A 128 -7.43 -8.52 -12.77
CA GLN A 128 -8.55 -9.37 -12.35
C GLN A 128 -9.74 -8.57 -11.85
N ALA A 129 -9.51 -7.41 -11.26
CA ALA A 129 -10.55 -6.49 -10.84
C ALA A 129 -11.18 -5.71 -12.02
N GLY A 130 -10.76 -5.96 -13.25
CA GLY A 130 -11.26 -5.26 -14.43
C GLY A 130 -10.76 -3.82 -14.58
N MET A 131 -9.71 -3.46 -13.86
CA MET A 131 -9.16 -2.11 -13.90
C MET A 131 -8.30 -1.88 -15.14
N PRO A 132 -8.27 -0.64 -15.69
CA PRO A 132 -7.58 -0.36 -16.94
C PRO A 132 -6.06 -0.41 -16.78
N VAL A 133 -5.39 -0.91 -17.81
CA VAL A 133 -3.94 -0.82 -17.98
C VAL A 133 -3.64 -0.10 -19.30
N VAL A 134 -2.51 0.59 -19.34
CA VAL A 134 -2.01 1.26 -20.53
C VAL A 134 -0.70 0.63 -20.98
N LYS A 135 -0.44 0.67 -22.29
CA LYS A 135 0.81 0.21 -22.88
C LYS A 135 1.74 1.37 -23.14
N GLN A 136 3.03 1.13 -23.05
CA GLN A 136 4.02 2.15 -23.41
C GLN A 136 3.88 2.51 -24.89
N GLY A 137 3.85 3.82 -25.17
CA GLY A 137 3.67 4.33 -26.55
C GLY A 137 2.22 4.70 -26.91
N VAL A 138 1.24 4.32 -26.10
CA VAL A 138 -0.19 4.69 -26.30
C VAL A 138 -0.61 5.82 -25.37
N ALA A 139 0.26 6.21 -24.47
CA ALA A 139 -0.04 7.24 -23.48
C ALA A 139 0.02 8.64 -24.09
N LYS A 140 -1.09 9.31 -24.04
CA LYS A 140 -1.11 10.79 -23.90
C LYS A 140 -2.33 11.19 -23.12
#